data_7097be60684d3598b960310132435f77
#
_entry.id   7097be60684d3598b960310132435f77
#
_cell.length_a   1.000
_cell.length_b   1.000
_cell.length_c   1.000
_cell.angle_alpha   90.00
_cell.angle_beta   90.00
_cell.angle_gamma   90.00
#
_symmetry.space_group_name_H-M   'P 1'
#
loop_
_entity.id
_entity.type
_entity.pdbx_description
1 polymer ?
#
loop_
_entity_poly.entity_id
_entity_poly.type
_entity_poly.pdbx_seq_one_letter_code
_entity_poly.pdbx_strand_id
1 'polypeptide(L)'
;MARRFGLMRFMLDRNKCVCKYPLANRDKKMADSYDAVLIGTGHNALACALHLAARGWRVGLFEQAAVPGGAVKTGDYTLPGFRHDWGAMNLSLFAGSAFFKAYAPELTAQGCAFVPVANPFATAFPDGTWLGVSQDPVATRARIAAVSEQDAAAWDALTAAFPAQAESIFGLLGSPMKIRALAYFVFKMLRRRGLAQTLDLTRFLLQSPREHLTRTFDNPKVRAMLAAWGMHLDFAPDVAGGALFPYLEGMAGQAFGMALGQGGADTIITAMVGAIRARGGTVECNAPVTRILHEGGRASGIDLADGRRIMATKAVIAGVAPTALPRLTGPTDAGFDKAMADFNYGPGAMMIHLAMDGLPDWTAGADLQRFAYVHLAPDLDQMARTYQQAKAGLLPDTPVIVVGQPTAHDPSRAPAGKHVLWVQVRMVPGTIRGDAAGTISATDWAQAAEPIADRALNILESYAPGTKAKILARRIVTPAELESDNPNLVGGDQVCGSHHLSQHFLFRPARGHADGSTATRNLHLTGAGVWPGGGTGAGAGFLLARKLAGN
;
A
#
# COMPACT_ATOMS: atom_id res chain seq x y z
N MET A 1 29.68 -53.03 3.40
CA MET A 1 30.38 -51.74 3.53
C MET A 1 29.34 -50.60 3.36
N ALA A 2 28.90 -50.08 4.47
CA ALA A 2 27.86 -49.04 4.51
C ALA A 2 28.54 -47.67 4.57
N ARG A 3 28.23 -46.80 3.66
CA ARG A 3 28.59 -45.39 3.77
C ARG A 3 27.35 -44.61 4.22
N ARG A 4 27.46 -44.06 5.44
CA ARG A 4 26.52 -43.08 6.02
C ARG A 4 26.62 -41.76 5.28
N PHE A 5 25.50 -41.27 4.74
CA PHE A 5 25.33 -39.85 4.41
C PHE A 5 24.74 -39.12 5.61
N GLY A 6 25.56 -38.22 6.19
CA GLY A 6 25.13 -37.33 7.25
C GLY A 6 24.26 -36.21 6.71
N LEU A 7 23.03 -36.13 7.19
CA LEU A 7 22.17 -34.95 7.04
C LEU A 7 22.75 -33.80 7.87
N MET A 8 23.27 -32.81 7.18
CA MET A 8 23.68 -31.53 7.78
C MET A 8 22.40 -30.68 7.97
N ARG A 9 21.85 -30.70 9.19
CA ARG A 9 20.81 -29.79 9.62
C ARG A 9 21.43 -28.38 9.68
N PHE A 10 21.08 -27.51 8.76
CA PHE A 10 21.29 -26.07 8.90
C PHE A 10 20.28 -25.56 9.96
N MET A 11 20.72 -25.41 11.19
CA MET A 11 20.08 -24.55 12.17
C MET A 11 20.30 -23.11 11.72
N LEU A 12 19.26 -22.48 11.22
CA LEU A 12 19.21 -21.04 11.01
C LEU A 12 19.26 -20.36 12.40
N ASP A 13 20.41 -19.78 12.70
CA ASP A 13 20.62 -18.94 13.87
C ASP A 13 19.78 -17.66 13.74
N ARG A 14 18.64 -17.62 14.43
CA ARG A 14 17.66 -16.51 14.42
C ARG A 14 18.15 -15.22 15.07
N ASN A 15 19.42 -15.12 15.48
CA ASN A 15 19.91 -14.08 16.39
C ASN A 15 20.92 -13.10 15.81
N LYS A 16 21.00 -12.89 14.50
CA LYS A 16 21.87 -11.84 13.92
C LYS A 16 21.12 -10.88 12.98
N CYS A 17 19.97 -10.37 13.41
CA CYS A 17 19.50 -9.08 12.91
C CYS A 17 20.05 -8.00 13.84
N VAL A 18 21.19 -7.41 13.47
CA VAL A 18 21.75 -6.26 14.19
C VAL A 18 20.73 -5.13 14.09
N CYS A 19 20.05 -4.85 15.21
CA CYS A 19 19.13 -3.72 15.36
C CYS A 19 19.85 -2.44 14.95
N LYS A 20 19.52 -1.85 13.81
CA LYS A 20 19.98 -0.51 13.40
C LYS A 20 19.50 0.61 14.36
N TYR A 21 18.69 0.25 15.34
CA TYR A 21 18.15 1.18 16.33
C TYR A 21 18.77 0.86 17.70
N PRO A 22 19.64 1.73 18.25
CA PRO A 22 20.17 1.52 19.58
C PRO A 22 19.03 1.47 20.60
N LEU A 23 19.03 0.43 21.44
CA LEU A 23 18.16 0.33 22.60
C LEU A 23 18.37 1.59 23.44
N ALA A 24 17.31 2.34 23.68
CA ALA A 24 17.35 3.48 24.59
C ALA A 24 17.88 3.01 25.95
N ASN A 25 18.86 3.72 26.49
CA ASN A 25 19.48 3.44 27.77
C ASN A 25 18.40 3.36 28.85
N ARG A 26 18.29 2.21 29.54
CA ARG A 26 17.21 1.89 30.50
C ARG A 26 17.26 2.65 31.83
N ASP A 27 18.25 3.55 32.03
CA ASP A 27 18.54 4.15 33.34
C ASP A 27 17.87 5.51 33.61
N LYS A 28 16.96 5.98 32.80
CA LYS A 28 16.03 7.05 33.18
C LYS A 28 14.63 6.46 33.30
N LYS A 29 14.03 6.48 34.51
CA LYS A 29 12.57 6.37 34.68
C LYS A 29 11.93 7.32 33.69
N MET A 30 11.57 6.82 32.50
CA MET A 30 10.78 7.59 31.55
C MET A 30 9.48 7.93 32.22
N ALA A 31 9.06 9.17 32.14
CA ALA A 31 7.76 9.56 32.60
C ALA A 31 6.73 8.70 31.86
N ASP A 32 6.01 7.85 32.56
CA ASP A 32 4.98 6.95 32.04
C ASP A 32 3.76 7.70 31.45
N SER A 33 3.93 8.95 31.05
CA SER A 33 2.88 9.85 30.60
C SER A 33 3.31 10.68 29.40
N TYR A 34 2.43 10.71 28.38
CA TYR A 34 2.57 11.47 27.14
C TYR A 34 1.31 12.33 26.91
N ASP A 35 1.42 13.35 26.04
CA ASP A 35 0.23 14.03 25.53
C ASP A 35 -0.57 13.11 24.61
N ALA A 36 0.12 12.42 23.71
CA ALA A 36 -0.46 11.39 22.85
C ALA A 36 0.32 10.09 22.93
N VAL A 37 -0.41 8.98 23.05
CA VAL A 37 0.09 7.63 22.95
C VAL A 37 -0.42 7.01 21.65
N LEU A 38 0.48 6.48 20.82
CA LEU A 38 0.13 5.88 19.55
C LEU A 38 0.42 4.37 19.58
N ILE A 39 -0.52 3.58 19.08
CA ILE A 39 -0.41 2.13 18.95
C ILE A 39 0.00 1.82 17.51
N GLY A 40 1.19 1.23 17.35
CA GLY A 40 1.78 0.93 16.05
C GLY A 40 2.59 2.07 15.46
N THR A 41 3.49 1.71 14.52
CA THR A 41 4.43 2.62 13.85
C THR A 41 4.31 2.58 12.32
N GLY A 42 3.14 2.23 11.79
CA GLY A 42 2.86 2.37 10.36
C GLY A 42 3.01 3.83 9.92
N HIS A 43 3.29 4.08 8.63
CA HIS A 43 3.58 5.41 8.10
C HIS A 43 2.53 6.49 8.46
N ASN A 44 1.24 6.11 8.57
CA ASN A 44 0.20 7.05 9.01
C ASN A 44 0.32 7.43 10.49
N ALA A 45 0.62 6.47 11.38
CA ALA A 45 0.84 6.73 12.80
C ALA A 45 2.09 7.60 13.00
N LEU A 46 3.18 7.31 12.27
CA LEU A 46 4.40 8.12 12.30
C LEU A 46 4.15 9.55 11.80
N ALA A 47 3.41 9.72 10.70
CA ALA A 47 3.06 11.04 10.20
C ALA A 47 2.19 11.84 11.20
N CYS A 48 1.25 11.17 11.85
CA CYS A 48 0.46 11.76 12.92
C CYS A 48 1.35 12.22 14.08
N ALA A 49 2.21 11.34 14.57
CA ALA A 49 3.11 11.61 15.69
C ALA A 49 4.10 12.75 15.39
N LEU A 50 4.69 12.77 14.19
CA LEU A 50 5.61 13.84 13.79
C LEU A 50 4.90 15.21 13.80
N HIS A 51 3.68 15.29 13.25
CA HIS A 51 2.93 16.54 13.27
C HIS A 51 2.57 16.98 14.70
N LEU A 52 2.12 16.06 15.56
CA LEU A 52 1.82 16.36 16.96
C LEU A 52 3.09 16.82 17.72
N ALA A 53 4.22 16.13 17.52
CA ALA A 53 5.51 16.53 18.10
C ALA A 53 5.96 17.92 17.62
N ALA A 54 5.74 18.23 16.33
CA ALA A 54 6.00 19.56 15.77
C ALA A 54 5.13 20.66 16.39
N ARG A 55 3.98 20.28 16.98
CA ARG A 55 3.08 21.17 17.75
C ARG A 55 3.36 21.16 19.25
N GLY A 56 4.49 20.64 19.68
CA GLY A 56 4.93 20.64 21.07
C GLY A 56 4.28 19.55 21.94
N TRP A 57 3.59 18.55 21.34
CA TRP A 57 3.05 17.45 22.11
C TRP A 57 4.16 16.43 22.43
N ARG A 58 4.16 15.91 23.64
CA ARG A 58 4.96 14.75 24.01
C ARG A 58 4.27 13.50 23.45
N VAL A 59 4.95 12.81 22.51
CA VAL A 59 4.38 11.63 21.82
C VAL A 59 5.16 10.37 22.16
N GLY A 60 4.45 9.26 22.40
CA GLY A 60 5.00 7.92 22.57
C GLY A 60 4.32 6.95 21.60
N LEU A 61 5.12 6.25 20.78
CA LEU A 61 4.67 5.22 19.86
C LEU A 61 5.17 3.86 20.32
N PHE A 62 4.27 2.87 20.35
CA PHE A 62 4.53 1.51 20.82
C PHE A 62 4.16 0.52 19.72
N GLU A 63 5.18 -0.21 19.24
CA GLU A 63 5.12 -1.15 18.12
C GLU A 63 5.36 -2.57 18.63
N GLN A 64 4.51 -3.50 18.22
CA GLN A 64 4.68 -4.91 18.58
C GLN A 64 5.86 -5.58 17.85
N ALA A 65 6.10 -5.18 16.59
CA ALA A 65 7.19 -5.74 15.79
C ALA A 65 8.58 -5.25 16.27
N ALA A 66 9.62 -5.99 15.89
CA ALA A 66 11.00 -5.63 16.18
C ALA A 66 11.50 -4.40 15.41
N VAL A 67 10.83 -4.07 14.29
CA VAL A 67 11.16 -2.92 13.42
C VAL A 67 9.92 -2.08 13.14
N PRO A 68 10.06 -0.74 13.06
CA PRO A 68 8.94 0.12 12.73
C PRO A 68 8.58 0.05 11.24
N GLY A 69 7.38 0.52 10.88
CA GLY A 69 7.00 0.75 9.48
C GLY A 69 5.72 0.06 9.02
N GLY A 70 5.22 -0.93 9.76
CA GLY A 70 4.02 -1.67 9.36
C GLY A 70 4.27 -2.43 8.04
N ALA A 71 3.53 -2.09 6.97
CA ALA A 71 3.69 -2.68 5.65
C ALA A 71 4.84 -2.04 4.81
N VAL A 72 5.42 -0.94 5.28
CA VAL A 72 6.53 -0.23 4.61
C VAL A 72 7.84 -0.63 5.29
N LYS A 73 8.42 -1.73 4.83
CA LYS A 73 9.68 -2.29 5.32
C LYS A 73 10.56 -2.71 4.14
N THR A 74 11.88 -2.64 4.34
CA THR A 74 12.87 -3.11 3.37
C THR A 74 13.91 -3.95 4.08
N GLY A 75 14.37 -5.04 3.45
CA GLY A 75 15.38 -5.92 4.04
C GLY A 75 15.97 -6.91 3.05
N ASP A 76 17.00 -7.62 3.52
CA ASP A 76 17.66 -8.68 2.77
C ASP A 76 16.87 -10.00 2.96
N TYR A 77 15.74 -10.12 2.22
CA TYR A 77 14.81 -11.25 2.42
C TYR A 77 15.21 -12.51 1.64
N THR A 78 16.13 -12.41 0.69
CA THR A 78 16.64 -13.53 -0.11
C THR A 78 18.09 -13.84 0.23
N LEU A 79 19.02 -13.06 -0.30
CA LEU A 79 20.45 -13.18 -0.08
C LEU A 79 21.00 -11.89 0.52
N PRO A 80 22.14 -11.92 1.27
CA PRO A 80 22.78 -10.71 1.77
C PRO A 80 23.08 -9.72 0.65
N GLY A 81 22.74 -8.43 0.88
CA GLY A 81 22.94 -7.35 -0.07
C GLY A 81 21.84 -7.22 -1.16
N PHE A 82 20.85 -8.12 -1.18
CA PHE A 82 19.67 -7.99 -2.05
C PHE A 82 18.51 -7.40 -1.25
N ARG A 83 18.28 -6.10 -1.39
CA ARG A 83 17.30 -5.33 -0.61
C ARG A 83 15.94 -5.31 -1.29
N HIS A 84 14.97 -5.93 -0.67
CA HIS A 84 13.58 -6.03 -1.15
C HIS A 84 12.64 -5.20 -0.29
N ASP A 85 11.68 -4.54 -0.93
CA ASP A 85 10.55 -3.93 -0.24
C ASP A 85 9.50 -4.99 0.09
N TRP A 86 9.16 -5.12 1.38
CA TRP A 86 8.26 -6.18 1.87
C TRP A 86 6.87 -6.14 1.25
N GLY A 87 6.25 -4.95 1.19
CA GLY A 87 4.90 -4.77 0.66
C GLY A 87 4.79 -3.59 -0.32
N ALA A 88 5.25 -2.42 0.06
CA ALA A 88 5.11 -1.20 -0.73
C ALA A 88 6.43 -0.83 -1.40
N MET A 89 6.46 -0.70 -2.72
CA MET A 89 7.61 -0.22 -3.50
C MET A 89 7.41 1.21 -3.99
N ASN A 90 6.19 1.55 -4.44
CA ASN A 90 5.85 2.88 -4.95
C ASN A 90 5.57 3.86 -3.80
N LEU A 91 6.35 4.94 -3.73
CA LEU A 91 6.23 6.01 -2.74
C LEU A 91 5.71 7.33 -3.32
N SER A 92 5.16 7.33 -4.54
CA SER A 92 4.69 8.56 -5.21
C SER A 92 3.64 9.30 -4.39
N LEU A 93 2.71 8.57 -3.74
CA LEU A 93 1.69 9.17 -2.86
C LEU A 93 2.32 9.87 -1.65
N PHE A 94 3.42 9.34 -1.11
CA PHE A 94 4.12 9.99 0.00
C PHE A 94 4.88 11.22 -0.49
N ALA A 95 5.68 11.07 -1.54
CA ALA A 95 6.48 12.16 -2.12
C ALA A 95 5.61 13.35 -2.57
N GLY A 96 4.42 13.08 -3.13
CA GLY A 96 3.43 14.10 -3.54
C GLY A 96 2.52 14.60 -2.42
N SER A 97 2.59 14.05 -1.20
CA SER A 97 1.65 14.34 -0.13
C SER A 97 1.83 15.74 0.47
N ALA A 98 0.73 16.31 0.98
CA ALA A 98 0.79 17.53 1.77
C ALA A 98 1.63 17.37 3.05
N PHE A 99 1.69 16.16 3.60
CA PHE A 99 2.54 15.83 4.74
C PHE A 99 4.02 15.96 4.38
N PHE A 100 4.47 15.28 3.31
CA PHE A 100 5.87 15.39 2.88
C PHE A 100 6.23 16.84 2.55
N LYS A 101 5.37 17.55 1.80
CA LYS A 101 5.59 18.98 1.50
C LYS A 101 5.80 19.84 2.76
N ALA A 102 5.06 19.55 3.83
CA ALA A 102 5.19 20.29 5.09
C ALA A 102 6.48 19.98 5.87
N TYR A 103 7.01 18.76 5.74
CA TYR A 103 8.16 18.26 6.52
C TYR A 103 9.37 17.87 5.66
N ALA A 104 9.39 18.19 4.36
CA ALA A 104 10.45 17.76 3.45
C ALA A 104 11.87 18.15 3.91
N PRO A 105 12.17 19.38 4.36
CA PRO A 105 13.50 19.72 4.84
C PRO A 105 13.96 18.86 6.02
N GLU A 106 13.06 18.63 6.98
CA GLU A 106 13.33 17.83 8.17
C GLU A 106 13.52 16.36 7.83
N LEU A 107 12.64 15.79 7.01
CA LEU A 107 12.72 14.39 6.59
C LEU A 107 13.96 14.14 5.73
N THR A 108 14.31 15.06 4.84
CA THR A 108 15.55 14.98 4.05
C THR A 108 16.78 15.03 4.93
N ALA A 109 16.81 15.89 5.96
CA ALA A 109 17.90 15.94 6.94
C ALA A 109 18.02 14.63 7.74
N GLN A 110 16.95 13.85 7.85
CA GLN A 110 16.95 12.51 8.47
C GLN A 110 17.20 11.38 7.45
N GLY A 111 17.62 11.70 6.22
CA GLY A 111 17.99 10.72 5.20
C GLY A 111 16.85 10.23 4.30
N CYS A 112 15.67 10.87 4.32
CA CYS A 112 14.62 10.55 3.35
C CYS A 112 15.05 10.96 1.96
N ALA A 113 15.19 9.99 1.06
CA ALA A 113 15.59 10.22 -0.32
C ALA A 113 14.74 9.39 -1.29
N PHE A 114 14.46 9.97 -2.46
CA PHE A 114 13.72 9.30 -3.52
C PHE A 114 14.55 9.19 -4.79
N VAL A 115 14.30 8.11 -5.52
CA VAL A 115 14.76 7.91 -6.88
C VAL A 115 13.59 8.22 -7.82
N PRO A 116 13.67 9.27 -8.65
CA PRO A 116 12.64 9.58 -9.62
C PRO A 116 12.69 8.55 -10.77
N VAL A 117 11.52 8.11 -11.21
CA VAL A 117 11.36 7.12 -12.29
C VAL A 117 10.51 7.72 -13.39
N ALA A 118 11.13 7.96 -14.55
CA ALA A 118 10.46 8.52 -15.72
C ALA A 118 9.54 7.52 -16.44
N ASN A 119 9.74 6.22 -16.25
CA ASN A 119 8.95 5.14 -16.85
C ASN A 119 8.23 4.35 -15.73
N PRO A 120 7.10 4.86 -15.20
CA PRO A 120 6.46 4.27 -14.03
C PRO A 120 5.92 2.87 -14.26
N PHE A 121 5.19 2.63 -15.36
CA PHE A 121 4.59 1.33 -15.61
C PHE A 121 4.35 1.02 -17.08
N ALA A 122 4.33 -0.27 -17.37
CA ALA A 122 3.95 -0.84 -18.65
C ALA A 122 3.08 -2.10 -18.43
N THR A 123 2.43 -2.57 -19.50
CA THR A 123 1.75 -3.86 -19.57
C THR A 123 2.31 -4.61 -20.76
N ALA A 124 2.79 -5.84 -20.52
CA ALA A 124 3.18 -6.78 -21.56
C ALA A 124 1.96 -7.64 -21.95
N PHE A 125 1.85 -7.97 -23.24
CA PHE A 125 0.77 -8.77 -23.80
C PHE A 125 1.26 -10.11 -24.34
N PRO A 126 0.39 -11.15 -24.37
CA PRO A 126 0.79 -12.50 -24.82
C PRO A 126 1.24 -12.57 -26.28
N ASP A 127 0.84 -11.60 -27.11
CA ASP A 127 1.21 -11.53 -28.53
C ASP A 127 2.59 -10.89 -28.78
N GLY A 128 3.39 -10.69 -27.73
CA GLY A 128 4.72 -10.10 -27.83
C GLY A 128 4.71 -8.58 -28.04
N THR A 129 3.60 -7.91 -27.79
CA THR A 129 3.52 -6.44 -27.78
C THR A 129 3.47 -5.89 -26.34
N TRP A 130 3.61 -4.58 -26.20
CA TRP A 130 3.49 -3.91 -24.93
C TRP A 130 3.01 -2.47 -25.11
N LEU A 131 2.40 -1.94 -24.05
CA LEU A 131 2.08 -0.51 -23.89
C LEU A 131 2.64 -0.03 -22.55
N GLY A 132 2.99 1.25 -22.46
CA GLY A 132 3.50 1.82 -21.22
C GLY A 132 3.41 3.33 -21.18
N VAL A 133 3.27 3.85 -19.97
CA VAL A 133 3.21 5.28 -19.66
C VAL A 133 4.59 5.76 -19.20
N SER A 134 5.05 6.86 -19.75
CA SER A 134 6.28 7.52 -19.32
C SER A 134 6.04 9.02 -19.15
N GLN A 135 6.94 9.72 -18.46
CA GLN A 135 6.91 11.19 -18.35
C GLN A 135 7.11 11.89 -19.69
N ASP A 136 7.67 11.20 -20.70
CA ASP A 136 7.72 11.70 -22.06
C ASP A 136 6.35 11.51 -22.72
N PRO A 137 5.58 12.60 -22.93
CA PRO A 137 4.25 12.50 -23.52
C PRO A 137 4.28 12.08 -24.98
N VAL A 138 5.35 12.43 -25.71
CA VAL A 138 5.50 12.04 -27.12
C VAL A 138 5.69 10.54 -27.24
N ALA A 139 6.53 9.96 -26.39
CA ALA A 139 6.77 8.52 -26.37
C ALA A 139 5.52 7.74 -25.95
N THR A 140 4.77 8.20 -24.92
CA THR A 140 3.52 7.55 -24.51
C THR A 140 2.48 7.60 -25.61
N ARG A 141 2.26 8.79 -26.20
CA ARG A 141 1.32 8.98 -27.31
C ARG A 141 1.68 8.09 -28.50
N ALA A 142 2.93 8.06 -28.90
CA ALA A 142 3.38 7.25 -30.03
C ALA A 142 3.11 5.74 -29.84
N ARG A 143 3.29 5.22 -28.61
CA ARG A 143 2.98 3.82 -28.28
C ARG A 143 1.48 3.54 -28.40
N ILE A 144 0.63 4.44 -27.92
CA ILE A 144 -0.83 4.29 -28.03
C ILE A 144 -1.27 4.44 -29.49
N ALA A 145 -0.73 5.39 -30.25
CA ALA A 145 -1.05 5.59 -31.65
C ALA A 145 -0.69 4.39 -32.53
N ALA A 146 0.37 3.65 -32.17
CA ALA A 146 0.77 2.44 -32.88
C ALA A 146 -0.31 1.35 -32.84
N VAL A 147 -1.23 1.38 -31.89
CA VAL A 147 -2.37 0.44 -31.77
C VAL A 147 -3.72 1.09 -32.06
N SER A 148 -3.86 2.42 -31.86
CA SER A 148 -5.08 3.18 -32.13
C SER A 148 -4.77 4.69 -32.10
N GLU A 149 -4.88 5.36 -33.24
CA GLU A 149 -4.72 6.83 -33.32
C GLU A 149 -5.88 7.55 -32.60
N GLN A 150 -7.10 6.97 -32.62
CA GLN A 150 -8.24 7.50 -31.90
C GLN A 150 -8.00 7.47 -30.39
N ASP A 151 -7.43 6.39 -29.85
CA ASP A 151 -7.12 6.29 -28.43
C ASP A 151 -5.95 7.22 -28.04
N ALA A 152 -5.00 7.46 -28.94
CA ALA A 152 -3.96 8.45 -28.71
C ALA A 152 -4.54 9.88 -28.59
N ALA A 153 -5.52 10.23 -29.43
CA ALA A 153 -6.23 11.51 -29.32
C ALA A 153 -7.06 11.59 -28.01
N ALA A 154 -7.70 10.49 -27.60
CA ALA A 154 -8.40 10.41 -26.31
C ALA A 154 -7.43 10.57 -25.12
N TRP A 155 -6.24 9.96 -25.20
CA TRP A 155 -5.17 10.12 -24.20
C TRP A 155 -4.70 11.58 -24.08
N ASP A 156 -4.48 12.25 -25.21
CA ASP A 156 -4.11 13.67 -25.23
C ASP A 156 -5.18 14.55 -24.55
N ALA A 157 -6.47 14.25 -24.81
CA ALA A 157 -7.57 14.97 -24.17
C ALA A 157 -7.61 14.76 -22.65
N LEU A 158 -7.36 13.51 -22.16
CA LEU A 158 -7.30 13.23 -20.73
C LEU A 158 -6.11 13.93 -20.06
N THR A 159 -4.93 13.90 -20.68
CA THR A 159 -3.73 14.56 -20.14
C THR A 159 -3.88 16.07 -20.09
N ALA A 160 -4.49 16.68 -21.09
CA ALA A 160 -4.80 18.12 -21.10
C ALA A 160 -5.82 18.51 -20.01
N ALA A 161 -6.79 17.64 -19.71
CA ALA A 161 -7.80 17.89 -18.67
C ALA A 161 -7.28 17.62 -17.24
N PHE A 162 -6.22 16.81 -17.10
CA PHE A 162 -5.75 16.31 -15.81
C PHE A 162 -5.43 17.40 -14.78
N PRO A 163 -4.69 18.49 -15.08
CA PRO A 163 -4.36 19.51 -14.08
C PRO A 163 -5.59 20.09 -13.37
N ALA A 164 -6.63 20.39 -14.13
CA ALA A 164 -7.87 20.93 -13.59
C ALA A 164 -8.67 19.89 -12.78
N GLN A 165 -8.67 18.63 -13.22
CA GLN A 165 -9.35 17.54 -12.51
C GLN A 165 -8.58 17.14 -11.25
N ALA A 166 -7.25 17.09 -11.29
CA ALA A 166 -6.37 16.79 -10.19
C ALA A 166 -6.58 17.74 -9.00
N GLU A 167 -6.76 19.06 -9.24
CA GLU A 167 -7.08 20.03 -8.19
C GLU A 167 -8.33 19.61 -7.39
N SER A 168 -9.36 19.15 -8.09
CA SER A 168 -10.62 18.74 -7.47
C SER A 168 -10.49 17.40 -6.74
N ILE A 169 -9.85 16.43 -7.37
CA ILE A 169 -9.68 15.08 -6.81
C ILE A 169 -8.77 15.11 -5.58
N PHE A 170 -7.59 15.72 -5.69
CA PHE A 170 -6.68 15.84 -4.53
C PHE A 170 -7.24 16.76 -3.45
N GLY A 171 -8.02 17.79 -3.82
CA GLY A 171 -8.77 18.60 -2.89
C GLY A 171 -9.79 17.79 -2.08
N LEU A 172 -10.50 16.84 -2.72
CA LEU A 172 -11.40 15.92 -2.05
C LEU A 172 -10.64 14.95 -1.13
N LEU A 173 -9.60 14.29 -1.65
CA LEU A 173 -8.79 13.32 -0.90
C LEU A 173 -8.06 13.96 0.30
N GLY A 174 -7.66 15.21 0.20
CA GLY A 174 -7.03 15.99 1.27
C GLY A 174 -8.01 16.66 2.24
N SER A 175 -9.33 16.52 2.02
CA SER A 175 -10.35 17.13 2.89
C SER A 175 -10.75 16.20 4.03
N PRO A 176 -11.03 16.74 5.24
CA PRO A 176 -11.63 15.93 6.30
C PRO A 176 -13.01 15.45 5.82
N MET A 177 -13.25 14.15 5.91
CA MET A 177 -14.49 13.54 5.41
C MET A 177 -15.63 13.67 6.41
N LYS A 178 -16.17 14.90 6.50
CA LYS A 178 -17.35 15.28 7.29
C LYS A 178 -18.44 15.83 6.38
N ILE A 179 -19.70 15.60 6.75
CA ILE A 179 -20.86 16.06 5.94
C ILE A 179 -20.76 17.57 5.63
N ARG A 180 -20.40 18.41 6.60
CA ARG A 180 -20.24 19.86 6.38
C ARG A 180 -19.10 20.19 5.40
N ALA A 181 -17.98 19.49 5.51
CA ALA A 181 -16.84 19.70 4.60
C ALA A 181 -17.19 19.22 3.17
N LEU A 182 -17.87 18.09 3.06
CA LEU A 182 -18.34 17.59 1.78
C LEU A 182 -19.38 18.52 1.14
N ALA A 183 -20.37 19.00 1.92
CA ALA A 183 -21.35 19.97 1.45
C ALA A 183 -20.68 21.27 0.96
N TYR A 184 -19.68 21.77 1.69
CA TYR A 184 -18.89 22.93 1.28
C TYR A 184 -18.09 22.65 0.00
N PHE A 185 -17.50 21.47 -0.12
CA PHE A 185 -16.78 21.04 -1.33
C PHE A 185 -17.72 21.01 -2.55
N VAL A 186 -18.89 20.38 -2.43
CA VAL A 186 -19.90 20.34 -3.49
C VAL A 186 -20.38 21.74 -3.86
N PHE A 187 -20.67 22.59 -2.87
CA PHE A 187 -21.05 24.00 -3.10
C PHE A 187 -19.97 24.76 -3.88
N LYS A 188 -18.69 24.60 -3.48
CA LYS A 188 -17.56 25.21 -4.16
C LYS A 188 -17.43 24.71 -5.62
N MET A 189 -17.66 23.41 -5.84
CA MET A 189 -17.65 22.79 -7.18
C MET A 189 -18.78 23.37 -8.04
N LEU A 190 -20.00 23.41 -7.55
CA LEU A 190 -21.17 23.98 -8.25
C LEU A 190 -20.92 25.46 -8.62
N ARG A 191 -20.35 26.23 -7.70
CA ARG A 191 -20.07 27.66 -7.94
C ARG A 191 -18.94 27.90 -8.92
N ARG A 192 -17.90 27.05 -8.94
CA ARG A 192 -16.72 27.23 -9.80
C ARG A 192 -16.87 26.60 -11.17
N ARG A 193 -17.53 25.46 -11.26
CA ARG A 193 -17.59 24.63 -12.47
C ARG A 193 -19.00 24.47 -13.04
N GLY A 194 -20.03 24.86 -12.30
CA GLY A 194 -21.42 24.69 -12.68
C GLY A 194 -21.95 23.27 -12.42
N LEU A 195 -23.26 23.12 -12.64
CA LEU A 195 -23.98 21.87 -12.36
C LEU A 195 -23.52 20.72 -13.28
N ALA A 196 -23.37 20.98 -14.58
CA ALA A 196 -23.02 19.93 -15.56
C ALA A 196 -21.69 19.24 -15.20
N GLN A 197 -20.62 20.01 -15.00
CA GLN A 197 -19.30 19.45 -14.66
C GLN A 197 -19.27 18.79 -13.27
N THR A 198 -20.11 19.26 -12.33
CA THR A 198 -20.25 18.61 -11.02
C THR A 198 -20.95 17.26 -11.14
N LEU A 199 -21.98 17.15 -11.98
CA LEU A 199 -22.66 15.87 -12.29
C LEU A 199 -21.73 14.91 -13.05
N ASP A 200 -20.93 15.41 -14.00
CA ASP A 200 -19.96 14.60 -14.73
C ASP A 200 -18.88 14.02 -13.79
N LEU A 201 -18.36 14.82 -12.87
CA LEU A 201 -17.44 14.30 -11.84
C LEU A 201 -18.13 13.26 -10.95
N THR A 202 -19.36 13.49 -10.53
CA THR A 202 -20.12 12.53 -9.72
C THR A 202 -20.30 11.22 -10.48
N ARG A 203 -20.72 11.29 -11.74
CA ARG A 203 -20.84 10.10 -12.61
C ARG A 203 -19.53 9.36 -12.75
N PHE A 204 -18.42 10.07 -12.97
CA PHE A 204 -17.08 9.49 -13.05
C PHE A 204 -16.70 8.75 -11.75
N LEU A 205 -16.95 9.35 -10.59
CA LEU A 205 -16.67 8.73 -9.29
C LEU A 205 -17.51 7.50 -8.98
N LEU A 206 -18.66 7.32 -9.66
CA LEU A 206 -19.53 6.16 -9.51
C LEU A 206 -19.22 5.04 -10.52
N GLN A 207 -18.55 5.34 -11.63
CA GLN A 207 -18.26 4.37 -12.68
C GLN A 207 -17.31 3.26 -12.22
N SER A 208 -17.48 2.08 -12.81
CA SER A 208 -16.47 1.02 -12.76
C SER A 208 -15.31 1.35 -13.72
N PRO A 209 -14.11 0.74 -13.52
CA PRO A 209 -13.02 0.84 -14.47
C PRO A 209 -13.45 0.47 -15.90
N ARG A 210 -14.21 -0.62 -16.08
CA ARG A 210 -14.70 -1.06 -17.39
C ARG A 210 -15.59 -0.01 -18.06
N GLU A 211 -16.58 0.52 -17.33
CA GLU A 211 -17.47 1.55 -17.87
C GLU A 211 -16.73 2.79 -18.32
N HIS A 212 -15.79 3.27 -17.50
CA HIS A 212 -15.00 4.45 -17.83
C HIS A 212 -14.08 4.19 -19.03
N LEU A 213 -13.30 3.10 -18.99
CA LEU A 213 -12.29 2.81 -20.00
C LEU A 213 -12.91 2.43 -21.36
N THR A 214 -14.05 1.72 -21.39
CA THR A 214 -14.73 1.40 -22.66
C THR A 214 -15.42 2.60 -23.32
N ARG A 215 -15.77 3.63 -22.54
CA ARG A 215 -16.27 4.89 -23.09
C ARG A 215 -15.16 5.81 -23.60
N THR A 216 -13.95 5.62 -23.12
CA THR A 216 -12.82 6.51 -23.39
C THR A 216 -11.93 5.97 -24.49
N PHE A 217 -11.71 4.66 -24.54
CA PHE A 217 -10.79 4.00 -25.45
C PHE A 217 -11.44 2.85 -26.19
N ASP A 218 -11.06 2.65 -27.44
CA ASP A 218 -11.55 1.55 -28.28
C ASP A 218 -10.67 0.31 -28.21
N ASN A 219 -9.35 0.49 -28.09
CA ASN A 219 -8.39 -0.60 -28.10
C ASN A 219 -8.36 -1.34 -26.76
N PRO A 220 -8.55 -2.68 -26.73
CA PRO A 220 -8.57 -3.45 -25.50
C PRO A 220 -7.23 -3.43 -24.74
N LYS A 221 -6.10 -3.27 -25.41
CA LYS A 221 -4.78 -3.18 -24.75
C LYS A 221 -4.60 -1.88 -23.98
N VAL A 222 -5.11 -0.74 -24.50
CA VAL A 222 -5.08 0.55 -23.80
C VAL A 222 -5.96 0.47 -22.55
N ARG A 223 -7.14 -0.15 -22.65
CA ARG A 223 -8.03 -0.39 -21.51
C ARG A 223 -7.34 -1.27 -20.46
N ALA A 224 -6.73 -2.38 -20.86
CA ALA A 224 -6.06 -3.32 -19.95
C ALA A 224 -4.88 -2.67 -19.22
N MET A 225 -4.05 -1.88 -19.93
CA MET A 225 -2.91 -1.16 -19.34
C MET A 225 -3.34 -0.28 -18.15
N LEU A 226 -4.47 0.38 -18.25
CA LEU A 226 -4.98 1.23 -17.18
C LEU A 226 -5.76 0.44 -16.12
N ALA A 227 -6.61 -0.51 -16.52
CA ALA A 227 -7.47 -1.27 -15.61
C ALA A 227 -6.68 -2.05 -14.55
N ALA A 228 -5.46 -2.51 -14.88
CA ALA A 228 -4.58 -3.22 -13.95
C ALA A 228 -4.36 -2.45 -12.63
N TRP A 229 -4.36 -1.12 -12.65
CA TRP A 229 -4.23 -0.29 -11.47
C TRP A 229 -5.42 -0.39 -10.51
N GLY A 230 -6.63 -0.62 -11.00
CA GLY A 230 -7.79 -0.89 -10.15
C GLY A 230 -7.57 -2.09 -9.23
N MET A 231 -6.90 -3.12 -9.73
CA MET A 231 -6.56 -4.33 -8.98
C MET A 231 -5.58 -4.08 -7.82
N HIS A 232 -4.90 -2.92 -7.77
CA HIS A 232 -4.04 -2.57 -6.64
C HIS A 232 -4.83 -2.15 -5.38
N LEU A 233 -6.13 -1.82 -5.51
CA LEU A 233 -6.96 -1.25 -4.44
C LEU A 233 -8.31 -1.97 -4.20
N ASP A 234 -8.51 -3.18 -4.62
CA ASP A 234 -9.79 -3.91 -4.54
C ASP A 234 -10.84 -3.44 -5.56
N PHE A 235 -10.39 -2.94 -6.73
CA PHE A 235 -11.31 -2.59 -7.82
C PHE A 235 -11.08 -3.46 -9.05
N ALA A 236 -11.79 -4.58 -9.12
CA ALA A 236 -11.92 -5.30 -10.39
C ALA A 236 -12.58 -4.41 -11.46
N PRO A 237 -12.42 -4.74 -12.75
CA PRO A 237 -12.94 -3.92 -13.84
C PRO A 237 -14.42 -3.56 -13.71
N ASP A 238 -15.24 -4.44 -13.14
CA ASP A 238 -16.69 -4.28 -13.02
C ASP A 238 -17.18 -3.67 -11.70
N VAL A 239 -16.25 -3.32 -10.79
CA VAL A 239 -16.61 -2.77 -9.48
C VAL A 239 -16.87 -1.26 -9.57
N ALA A 240 -18.10 -0.85 -9.26
CA ALA A 240 -18.51 0.54 -9.22
C ALA A 240 -17.65 1.39 -8.27
N GLY A 241 -17.34 2.61 -8.68
CA GLY A 241 -16.49 3.55 -7.92
C GLY A 241 -14.98 3.36 -8.15
N GLY A 242 -14.59 2.37 -8.95
CA GLY A 242 -13.19 2.05 -9.19
C GLY A 242 -12.52 2.86 -10.30
N ALA A 243 -13.25 3.61 -11.12
CA ALA A 243 -12.70 4.33 -12.28
C ALA A 243 -11.62 5.36 -11.92
N LEU A 244 -11.72 5.94 -10.73
CA LEU A 244 -10.81 6.98 -10.24
C LEU A 244 -9.35 6.50 -10.21
N PHE A 245 -9.08 5.26 -9.81
CA PHE A 245 -7.71 4.77 -9.59
C PHE A 245 -6.94 4.53 -10.89
N PRO A 246 -7.44 3.80 -11.89
CA PRO A 246 -6.81 3.72 -13.22
C PRO A 246 -6.54 5.08 -13.84
N TYR A 247 -7.48 6.01 -13.69
CA TYR A 247 -7.32 7.37 -14.18
C TYR A 247 -6.19 8.12 -13.46
N LEU A 248 -6.18 8.11 -12.12
CA LEU A 248 -5.15 8.81 -11.34
C LEU A 248 -3.76 8.24 -11.61
N GLU A 249 -3.60 6.93 -11.61
CA GLU A 249 -2.29 6.29 -11.82
C GLU A 249 -1.79 6.51 -13.25
N GLY A 250 -2.68 6.45 -14.25
CA GLY A 250 -2.32 6.76 -15.63
C GLY A 250 -1.87 8.22 -15.81
N MET A 251 -2.69 9.14 -15.34
CA MET A 251 -2.44 10.59 -15.54
C MET A 251 -1.32 11.11 -14.62
N ALA A 252 -1.25 10.67 -13.35
CA ALA A 252 -0.16 11.04 -12.46
C ALA A 252 1.16 10.42 -12.91
N GLY A 253 1.15 9.17 -13.40
CA GLY A 253 2.31 8.53 -14.00
C GLY A 253 2.85 9.29 -15.20
N GLN A 254 1.97 9.78 -16.09
CA GLN A 254 2.36 10.63 -17.21
C GLN A 254 2.91 11.99 -16.74
N ALA A 255 2.26 12.63 -15.77
CA ALA A 255 2.62 13.99 -15.35
C ALA A 255 3.86 14.04 -14.45
N PHE A 256 4.03 13.07 -13.55
CA PHE A 256 4.99 13.11 -12.45
C PHE A 256 5.95 11.91 -12.41
N GLY A 257 5.72 10.87 -13.21
CA GLY A 257 6.44 9.61 -13.12
C GLY A 257 6.11 8.85 -11.83
N MET A 258 7.10 8.14 -11.31
CA MET A 258 7.01 7.40 -10.05
C MET A 258 8.18 7.79 -9.14
N ALA A 259 8.00 7.65 -7.83
CA ALA A 259 9.06 7.81 -6.84
C ALA A 259 9.29 6.48 -6.12
N LEU A 260 10.52 5.98 -6.14
CA LEU A 260 10.99 4.88 -5.31
C LEU A 260 11.78 5.43 -4.12
N GLY A 261 11.83 4.71 -3.01
CA GLY A 261 12.74 5.05 -1.92
C GLY A 261 14.17 4.66 -2.29
N GLN A 262 15.14 5.55 -2.11
CA GLN A 262 16.55 5.23 -2.32
C GLN A 262 17.01 4.18 -1.30
N GLY A 263 17.56 3.07 -1.77
CA GLY A 263 17.95 1.92 -0.95
C GLY A 263 16.78 1.10 -0.41
N GLY A 264 15.53 1.57 -0.54
CA GLY A 264 14.32 0.88 -0.10
C GLY A 264 13.20 1.82 0.34
N ALA A 265 11.98 1.29 0.41
CA ALA A 265 10.81 2.07 0.83
C ALA A 265 10.89 2.50 2.31
N ASP A 266 11.68 1.81 3.14
CA ASP A 266 11.90 2.11 4.55
C ASP A 266 12.61 3.46 4.81
N THR A 267 13.10 4.14 3.77
CA THR A 267 13.69 5.48 3.87
C THR A 267 12.71 6.48 4.51
N ILE A 268 11.41 6.42 4.16
CA ILE A 268 10.38 7.30 4.75
C ILE A 268 10.13 6.97 6.23
N ILE A 269 10.21 5.71 6.61
CA ILE A 269 10.00 5.24 7.99
C ILE A 269 11.16 5.69 8.87
N THR A 270 12.39 5.40 8.43
CA THR A 270 13.62 5.77 9.15
C THR A 270 13.68 7.28 9.38
N ALA A 271 13.35 8.06 8.35
CA ALA A 271 13.35 9.52 8.45
C ALA A 271 12.28 10.05 9.42
N MET A 272 11.05 9.53 9.37
CA MET A 272 10.00 9.95 10.30
C MET A 272 10.33 9.58 11.74
N VAL A 273 10.88 8.38 11.99
CA VAL A 273 11.36 7.96 13.33
C VAL A 273 12.47 8.87 13.83
N GLY A 274 13.44 9.20 12.97
CA GLY A 274 14.53 10.14 13.30
C GLY A 274 14.00 11.53 13.67
N ALA A 275 13.08 12.07 12.87
CA ALA A 275 12.48 13.38 13.11
C ALA A 275 11.63 13.42 14.40
N ILE A 276 10.87 12.36 14.69
CA ILE A 276 10.10 12.25 15.96
C ILE A 276 11.04 12.23 17.16
N ARG A 277 12.12 11.45 17.11
CA ARG A 277 13.13 11.37 18.18
C ARG A 277 13.89 12.68 18.37
N ALA A 278 14.23 13.36 17.29
CA ALA A 278 14.88 14.67 17.35
C ALA A 278 14.01 15.73 18.05
N ARG A 279 12.68 15.54 18.06
CA ARG A 279 11.70 16.37 18.77
C ARG A 279 11.37 15.86 20.18
N GLY A 280 12.14 14.89 20.71
CA GLY A 280 11.94 14.32 22.04
C GLY A 280 10.81 13.29 22.14
N GLY A 281 10.24 12.84 21.00
CA GLY A 281 9.26 11.77 20.97
C GLY A 281 9.92 10.39 21.15
N THR A 282 9.16 9.44 21.68
CA THR A 282 9.58 8.05 21.90
C THR A 282 9.00 7.16 20.81
N VAL A 283 9.85 6.29 20.24
CA VAL A 283 9.44 5.19 19.35
C VAL A 283 10.05 3.91 19.90
N GLU A 284 9.21 3.02 20.42
CA GLU A 284 9.59 1.76 21.05
C GLU A 284 9.03 0.58 20.26
N CYS A 285 9.91 -0.33 19.84
CA CYS A 285 9.57 -1.60 19.20
C CYS A 285 9.62 -2.74 20.23
N ASN A 286 9.10 -3.93 19.88
CA ASN A 286 8.91 -5.05 20.79
C ASN A 286 8.05 -4.67 22.03
N ALA A 287 7.09 -3.78 21.85
CA ALA A 287 6.21 -3.25 22.87
C ALA A 287 4.72 -3.48 22.51
N PRO A 288 4.27 -4.74 22.47
CA PRO A 288 2.89 -5.04 22.09
C PRO A 288 1.89 -4.46 23.10
N VAL A 289 0.89 -3.76 22.58
CA VAL A 289 -0.22 -3.21 23.37
C VAL A 289 -1.28 -4.27 23.54
N THR A 290 -1.69 -4.53 24.78
CA THR A 290 -2.71 -5.54 25.11
C THR A 290 -4.08 -4.96 25.39
N ARG A 291 -4.14 -3.69 25.83
CA ARG A 291 -5.40 -3.04 26.19
C ARG A 291 -5.30 -1.51 26.10
N ILE A 292 -6.40 -0.86 25.73
CA ILE A 292 -6.63 0.58 25.87
C ILE A 292 -7.33 0.83 27.19
N LEU A 293 -6.80 1.75 27.99
CA LEU A 293 -7.34 2.10 29.30
C LEU A 293 -8.43 3.16 29.16
N HIS A 294 -9.47 3.00 29.95
CA HIS A 294 -10.62 3.92 30.00
C HIS A 294 -10.81 4.48 31.41
N GLU A 295 -11.04 5.77 31.51
CA GLU A 295 -11.39 6.46 32.74
C GLU A 295 -12.49 7.51 32.47
N GLY A 296 -13.59 7.42 33.16
CA GLY A 296 -14.71 8.37 32.99
C GLY A 296 -15.26 8.45 31.55
N GLY A 297 -15.27 7.33 30.79
CA GLY A 297 -15.74 7.27 29.40
C GLY A 297 -14.75 7.88 28.39
N ARG A 298 -13.48 8.04 28.76
CA ARG A 298 -12.39 8.56 27.93
C ARG A 298 -11.23 7.56 27.88
N ALA A 299 -10.54 7.49 26.77
CA ALA A 299 -9.27 6.78 26.73
C ALA A 299 -8.23 7.59 27.51
N SER A 300 -7.50 6.90 28.40
CA SER A 300 -6.53 7.50 29.31
C SER A 300 -5.11 6.94 29.16
N GLY A 301 -4.92 5.87 28.38
CA GLY A 301 -3.62 5.24 28.18
C GLY A 301 -3.72 3.85 27.59
N ILE A 302 -2.65 3.09 27.73
CA ILE A 302 -2.53 1.71 27.26
C ILE A 302 -1.82 0.82 28.30
N ASP A 303 -2.11 -0.48 28.29
CA ASP A 303 -1.29 -1.51 28.94
C ASP A 303 -0.44 -2.23 27.90
N LEU A 304 0.83 -2.44 28.19
CA LEU A 304 1.77 -3.23 27.39
C LEU A 304 1.83 -4.69 27.90
N ALA A 305 2.27 -5.60 27.04
CA ALA A 305 2.40 -7.01 27.38
C ALA A 305 3.44 -7.30 28.48
N ASP A 306 4.41 -6.41 28.67
CA ASP A 306 5.42 -6.49 29.74
C ASP A 306 4.92 -5.98 31.10
N GLY A 307 3.64 -5.61 31.20
CA GLY A 307 3.00 -5.11 32.42
C GLY A 307 3.13 -3.61 32.65
N ARG A 308 3.84 -2.88 31.82
CA ARG A 308 3.90 -1.40 31.92
C ARG A 308 2.58 -0.76 31.53
N ARG A 309 2.25 0.30 32.26
CA ARG A 309 1.11 1.16 31.95
C ARG A 309 1.61 2.51 31.45
N ILE A 310 1.13 2.95 30.31
CA ILE A 310 1.52 4.21 29.66
C ILE A 310 0.31 5.11 29.60
N MET A 311 0.38 6.30 30.19
CA MET A 311 -0.73 7.24 30.26
C MET A 311 -0.71 8.25 29.13
N ALA A 312 -1.91 8.63 28.66
CA ALA A 312 -2.12 9.66 27.66
C ALA A 312 -3.00 10.79 28.23
N THR A 313 -2.49 12.02 28.25
CA THR A 313 -3.24 13.16 28.81
C THR A 313 -4.25 13.75 27.82
N LYS A 314 -4.00 13.67 26.50
CA LYS A 314 -4.84 14.29 25.46
C LYS A 314 -5.45 13.28 24.51
N ALA A 315 -4.68 12.27 24.01
CA ALA A 315 -5.16 11.33 23.02
C ALA A 315 -4.48 9.96 23.09
N VAL A 316 -5.27 8.91 22.86
CA VAL A 316 -4.79 7.58 22.45
C VAL A 316 -5.14 7.43 20.97
N ILE A 317 -4.16 7.05 20.14
CA ILE A 317 -4.32 6.96 18.69
C ILE A 317 -3.96 5.54 18.27
N ALA A 318 -4.95 4.79 17.80
CA ALA A 318 -4.77 3.41 17.39
C ALA A 318 -4.49 3.32 15.88
N GLY A 319 -3.28 2.90 15.53
CA GLY A 319 -2.86 2.56 14.16
C GLY A 319 -3.15 1.10 13.83
N VAL A 320 -4.36 0.63 14.13
CA VAL A 320 -4.77 -0.77 13.98
C VAL A 320 -5.91 -0.89 12.97
N ALA A 321 -6.09 -2.10 12.43
CA ALA A 321 -7.25 -2.42 11.59
C ALA A 321 -8.56 -2.18 12.37
N PRO A 322 -9.64 -1.70 11.73
CA PRO A 322 -10.91 -1.45 12.41
C PRO A 322 -11.42 -2.67 13.20
N THR A 323 -11.34 -3.87 12.63
CA THR A 323 -11.75 -5.11 13.29
C THR A 323 -10.91 -5.50 14.52
N ALA A 324 -9.70 -4.96 14.64
CA ALA A 324 -8.83 -5.20 15.80
C ALA A 324 -9.14 -4.27 16.98
N LEU A 325 -9.75 -3.11 16.74
CA LEU A 325 -9.98 -2.10 17.78
C LEU A 325 -10.82 -2.62 18.96
N PRO A 326 -11.96 -3.33 18.75
CA PRO A 326 -12.78 -3.82 19.85
C PRO A 326 -12.05 -4.79 20.79
N ARG A 327 -11.04 -5.51 20.30
CA ARG A 327 -10.20 -6.40 21.13
C ARG A 327 -9.33 -5.62 22.11
N LEU A 328 -8.94 -4.40 21.77
CA LEU A 328 -8.11 -3.54 22.62
C LEU A 328 -8.94 -2.69 23.57
N THR A 329 -10.15 -2.27 23.16
CA THR A 329 -11.01 -1.39 23.96
C THR A 329 -11.92 -2.15 24.92
N GLY A 330 -12.27 -3.41 24.63
CA GLY A 330 -13.47 -4.03 25.15
C GLY A 330 -14.74 -3.36 24.57
N PRO A 331 -15.93 -3.74 25.04
CA PRO A 331 -17.19 -3.15 24.58
C PRO A 331 -17.27 -1.64 24.83
N THR A 332 -17.71 -0.89 23.80
CA THR A 332 -17.88 0.58 23.87
C THR A 332 -19.32 0.98 23.55
N ASP A 333 -19.60 1.32 22.31
CA ASP A 333 -20.95 1.56 21.79
C ASP A 333 -21.32 0.42 20.84
N ALA A 334 -22.47 -0.21 21.06
CA ALA A 334 -22.86 -1.41 20.32
C ALA A 334 -22.95 -1.17 18.80
N GLY A 335 -23.38 0.03 18.36
CA GLY A 335 -23.46 0.37 16.94
C GLY A 335 -22.09 0.57 16.33
N PHE A 336 -21.19 1.24 17.05
CA PHE A 336 -19.81 1.44 16.61
C PHE A 336 -19.04 0.13 16.60
N ASP A 337 -19.14 -0.69 17.67
CA ASP A 337 -18.45 -1.98 17.78
C ASP A 337 -18.87 -2.93 16.64
N LYS A 338 -20.20 -2.94 16.33
CA LYS A 338 -20.71 -3.70 15.18
C LYS A 338 -20.14 -3.18 13.87
N ALA A 339 -20.10 -1.86 13.66
CA ALA A 339 -19.54 -1.29 12.43
C ALA A 339 -18.04 -1.62 12.27
N MET A 340 -17.27 -1.68 13.36
CA MET A 340 -15.88 -2.11 13.33
C MET A 340 -15.76 -3.61 12.99
N ALA A 341 -16.62 -4.46 13.56
CA ALA A 341 -16.63 -5.89 13.28
C ALA A 341 -17.07 -6.21 11.84
N ASP A 342 -18.00 -5.44 11.27
CA ASP A 342 -18.52 -5.59 9.91
C ASP A 342 -17.58 -4.99 8.84
N PHE A 343 -16.45 -4.40 9.22
CA PHE A 343 -15.52 -3.81 8.26
C PHE A 343 -14.92 -4.87 7.34
N ASN A 344 -15.07 -4.68 6.02
CA ASN A 344 -14.73 -5.66 5.01
C ASN A 344 -13.32 -5.44 4.44
N TYR A 345 -12.66 -6.54 4.10
CA TYR A 345 -11.35 -6.56 3.46
C TYR A 345 -11.45 -7.02 2.01
N GLY A 346 -10.53 -6.54 1.19
CA GLY A 346 -10.36 -6.99 -0.19
C GLY A 346 -9.68 -8.35 -0.27
N PRO A 347 -9.53 -8.92 -1.47
CA PRO A 347 -8.66 -10.05 -1.69
C PRO A 347 -7.21 -9.76 -1.28
N GLY A 348 -6.51 -10.79 -0.86
CA GLY A 348 -5.11 -10.71 -0.48
C GLY A 348 -4.16 -10.52 -1.66
N ALA A 349 -2.89 -10.37 -1.33
CA ALA A 349 -1.79 -10.42 -2.27
C ALA A 349 -0.73 -11.42 -1.77
N MET A 350 0.02 -12.02 -2.69
CA MET A 350 1.21 -12.81 -2.38
C MET A 350 2.43 -12.09 -2.97
N MET A 351 3.53 -12.07 -2.22
CA MET A 351 4.78 -11.49 -2.71
C MET A 351 5.78 -12.60 -3.03
N ILE A 352 6.51 -12.43 -4.11
CA ILE A 352 7.65 -13.27 -4.47
C ILE A 352 8.85 -12.35 -4.66
N HIS A 353 9.75 -12.34 -3.69
CA HIS A 353 11.00 -11.60 -3.76
C HIS A 353 12.05 -12.47 -4.45
N LEU A 354 12.71 -11.94 -5.48
CA LEU A 354 13.69 -12.66 -6.25
C LEU A 354 15.02 -11.92 -6.26
N ALA A 355 16.09 -12.60 -5.81
CA ALA A 355 17.46 -12.19 -6.11
C ALA A 355 17.81 -12.73 -7.51
N MET A 356 18.31 -11.85 -8.39
CA MET A 356 18.42 -12.14 -9.82
C MET A 356 19.84 -11.93 -10.32
N ASP A 357 20.25 -12.79 -11.25
CA ASP A 357 21.50 -12.64 -12.03
C ASP A 357 21.37 -11.60 -13.16
N GLY A 358 20.16 -11.25 -13.56
CA GLY A 358 19.84 -10.24 -14.57
C GLY A 358 18.35 -9.93 -14.57
N LEU A 359 17.94 -8.82 -15.19
CA LEU A 359 16.53 -8.51 -15.41
C LEU A 359 15.91 -9.49 -16.42
N PRO A 360 14.55 -9.63 -16.45
CA PRO A 360 13.87 -10.44 -17.45
C PRO A 360 14.14 -9.97 -18.87
N ASP A 361 14.41 -10.91 -19.78
CA ASP A 361 14.53 -10.63 -21.21
C ASP A 361 13.14 -10.69 -21.84
N TRP A 362 12.44 -9.57 -21.79
CA TRP A 362 11.06 -9.46 -22.25
C TRP A 362 10.94 -9.74 -23.76
N THR A 363 10.14 -10.71 -24.14
CA THR A 363 9.85 -11.03 -25.56
C THR A 363 9.30 -9.82 -26.31
N ALA A 364 8.51 -8.99 -25.61
CA ALA A 364 7.92 -7.78 -26.17
C ALA A 364 8.92 -6.63 -26.40
N GLY A 365 10.17 -6.76 -25.93
CA GLY A 365 11.24 -5.80 -26.17
C GLY A 365 12.01 -5.40 -24.91
N ALA A 366 13.31 -5.10 -25.10
CA ALA A 366 14.23 -4.73 -24.03
C ALA A 366 13.84 -3.41 -23.31
N ASP A 367 13.08 -2.55 -23.97
CA ASP A 367 12.60 -1.29 -23.37
C ASP A 367 11.76 -1.52 -22.10
N LEU A 368 11.12 -2.69 -21.95
CA LEU A 368 10.36 -3.04 -20.74
C LEU A 368 11.24 -3.11 -19.49
N GLN A 369 12.55 -3.36 -19.60
CA GLN A 369 13.49 -3.32 -18.48
C GLN A 369 13.66 -1.91 -17.90
N ARG A 370 13.23 -0.86 -18.61
CA ARG A 370 13.30 0.54 -18.18
C ARG A 370 12.08 0.99 -17.36
N PHE A 371 11.07 0.13 -17.18
CA PHE A 371 9.87 0.43 -16.41
C PHE A 371 9.97 -0.08 -14.98
N ALA A 372 9.51 0.73 -14.02
CA ALA A 372 9.48 0.31 -12.61
C ALA A 372 8.54 -0.87 -12.39
N TYR A 373 7.35 -0.84 -13.02
CA TYR A 373 6.38 -1.93 -13.02
C TYR A 373 6.09 -2.43 -14.42
N VAL A 374 6.02 -3.76 -14.57
CA VAL A 374 5.45 -4.42 -15.74
C VAL A 374 4.26 -5.27 -15.27
N HIS A 375 3.06 -4.92 -15.71
CA HIS A 375 1.85 -5.69 -15.44
C HIS A 375 1.71 -6.84 -16.42
N LEU A 376 1.37 -8.02 -15.91
CA LEU A 376 0.91 -9.17 -16.66
C LEU A 376 -0.58 -9.35 -16.37
N ALA A 377 -1.39 -8.57 -17.07
CA ALA A 377 -2.84 -8.44 -16.92
C ALA A 377 -3.42 -8.06 -18.28
N PRO A 378 -3.54 -9.03 -19.22
CA PRO A 378 -3.69 -8.75 -20.64
C PRO A 378 -5.07 -8.19 -21.04
N ASP A 379 -6.12 -8.46 -20.27
CA ASP A 379 -7.48 -8.01 -20.62
C ASP A 379 -8.37 -7.86 -19.37
N LEU A 380 -9.48 -7.12 -19.56
CA LEU A 380 -10.42 -6.83 -18.47
C LEU A 380 -11.18 -8.08 -17.99
N ASP A 381 -11.44 -9.05 -18.87
CA ASP A 381 -12.22 -10.24 -18.52
C ASP A 381 -11.39 -11.20 -17.68
N GLN A 382 -10.09 -11.35 -18.01
CA GLN A 382 -9.14 -12.08 -17.15
C GLN A 382 -9.04 -11.44 -15.76
N MET A 383 -8.91 -10.12 -15.67
CA MET A 383 -8.87 -9.40 -14.38
C MET A 383 -10.15 -9.62 -13.58
N ALA A 384 -11.32 -9.51 -14.21
CA ALA A 384 -12.62 -9.72 -13.57
C ALA A 384 -12.76 -11.17 -13.07
N ARG A 385 -12.37 -12.15 -13.88
CA ARG A 385 -12.37 -13.58 -13.53
C ARG A 385 -11.45 -13.85 -12.34
N THR A 386 -10.21 -13.36 -12.36
CA THR A 386 -9.25 -13.48 -11.25
C THR A 386 -9.84 -12.96 -9.94
N TYR A 387 -10.47 -11.78 -9.98
CA TYR A 387 -11.13 -11.20 -8.81
C TYR A 387 -12.26 -12.08 -8.28
N GLN A 388 -13.15 -12.59 -9.15
CA GLN A 388 -14.26 -13.45 -8.76
C GLN A 388 -13.76 -14.77 -8.15
N GLN A 389 -12.73 -15.37 -8.73
CA GLN A 389 -12.09 -16.57 -8.19
C GLN A 389 -11.55 -16.31 -6.78
N ALA A 390 -10.81 -15.23 -6.56
CA ALA A 390 -10.30 -14.85 -5.24
C ALA A 390 -11.43 -14.62 -4.21
N LYS A 391 -12.50 -13.92 -4.60
CA LYS A 391 -13.69 -13.69 -3.73
C LYS A 391 -14.43 -14.98 -3.39
N ALA A 392 -14.40 -15.97 -4.28
CA ALA A 392 -14.95 -17.31 -4.03
C ALA A 392 -14.04 -18.19 -3.15
N GLY A 393 -12.85 -17.71 -2.81
CA GLY A 393 -11.84 -18.49 -2.05
C GLY A 393 -11.01 -19.41 -2.93
N LEU A 394 -11.03 -19.23 -4.26
CA LEU A 394 -10.26 -20.06 -5.18
C LEU A 394 -8.92 -19.41 -5.51
N LEU A 395 -7.87 -20.23 -5.55
CA LEU A 395 -6.59 -19.83 -6.14
C LEU A 395 -6.83 -19.52 -7.63
N PRO A 396 -6.45 -18.34 -8.14
CA PRO A 396 -6.72 -17.98 -9.52
C PRO A 396 -6.02 -18.90 -10.53
N ASP A 397 -6.72 -19.27 -11.59
CA ASP A 397 -6.16 -20.04 -12.71
C ASP A 397 -5.10 -19.24 -13.47
N THR A 398 -5.36 -17.95 -13.66
CA THR A 398 -4.47 -17.01 -14.35
C THR A 398 -4.37 -15.74 -13.51
N PRO A 399 -3.51 -15.70 -12.47
CA PRO A 399 -3.39 -14.56 -11.58
C PRO A 399 -2.90 -13.30 -12.29
N VAL A 400 -3.33 -12.15 -11.80
CA VAL A 400 -2.76 -10.84 -12.17
C VAL A 400 -1.42 -10.67 -11.46
N ILE A 401 -0.38 -10.36 -12.23
CA ILE A 401 0.99 -10.25 -11.74
C ILE A 401 1.53 -8.84 -12.01
N VAL A 402 2.22 -8.28 -11.03
CA VAL A 402 2.99 -7.04 -11.15
C VAL A 402 4.45 -7.38 -10.93
N VAL A 403 5.28 -7.12 -11.93
CA VAL A 403 6.74 -7.32 -11.86
C VAL A 403 7.40 -5.98 -11.62
N GLY A 404 7.87 -5.75 -10.39
CA GLY A 404 8.65 -4.57 -10.03
C GLY A 404 10.14 -4.78 -10.32
N GLN A 405 10.78 -3.81 -10.95
CA GLN A 405 12.19 -3.82 -11.36
C GLN A 405 12.97 -2.68 -10.70
N PRO A 406 13.04 -2.61 -9.34
CA PRO A 406 13.59 -1.43 -8.67
C PRO A 406 15.07 -1.19 -8.96
N THR A 407 15.86 -2.22 -9.20
CA THR A 407 17.29 -2.09 -9.52
C THR A 407 17.58 -1.52 -10.91
N ALA A 408 16.59 -1.43 -11.80
CA ALA A 408 16.71 -0.69 -13.05
C ALA A 408 16.86 0.83 -12.81
N HIS A 409 16.45 1.30 -11.62
CA HIS A 409 16.45 2.71 -11.24
C HIS A 409 17.34 3.01 -10.03
N ASP A 410 17.45 2.04 -9.11
CA ASP A 410 18.26 2.12 -7.88
C ASP A 410 19.19 0.90 -7.76
N PRO A 411 20.36 0.96 -8.41
CA PRO A 411 21.33 -0.15 -8.37
C PRO A 411 21.86 -0.47 -6.97
N SER A 412 21.69 0.44 -5.98
CA SER A 412 22.15 0.22 -4.61
C SER A 412 21.42 -0.92 -3.89
N ARG A 413 20.34 -1.44 -4.47
CA ARG A 413 19.52 -2.51 -3.89
C ARG A 413 20.03 -3.92 -4.14
N ALA A 414 21.09 -4.09 -4.94
CA ALA A 414 21.70 -5.39 -5.18
C ALA A 414 23.21 -5.25 -5.36
N PRO A 415 23.99 -6.33 -5.24
CA PRO A 415 25.41 -6.32 -5.61
C PRO A 415 25.60 -5.91 -7.07
N ALA A 416 26.78 -5.39 -7.42
CA ALA A 416 27.10 -4.93 -8.75
C ALA A 416 26.79 -5.99 -9.83
N GLY A 417 26.05 -5.62 -10.86
CA GLY A 417 25.61 -6.51 -11.94
C GLY A 417 24.51 -7.50 -11.58
N LYS A 418 23.96 -7.41 -10.37
CA LYS A 418 22.82 -8.21 -9.91
C LYS A 418 21.57 -7.34 -9.76
N HIS A 419 20.43 -8.00 -9.64
CA HIS A 419 19.13 -7.34 -9.61
C HIS A 419 18.21 -7.93 -8.55
N VAL A 420 17.20 -7.18 -8.15
CA VAL A 420 16.04 -7.68 -7.42
C VAL A 420 14.79 -7.54 -8.26
N LEU A 421 13.91 -8.53 -8.21
CA LEU A 421 12.54 -8.40 -8.66
C LEU A 421 11.61 -8.41 -7.45
N TRP A 422 10.64 -7.53 -7.50
CA TRP A 422 9.52 -7.42 -6.60
C TRP A 422 8.27 -7.91 -7.33
N VAL A 423 7.93 -9.20 -7.19
CA VAL A 423 6.80 -9.79 -7.90
C VAL A 423 5.60 -9.88 -6.96
N GLN A 424 4.51 -9.26 -7.35
CA GLN A 424 3.26 -9.26 -6.61
C GLN A 424 2.19 -10.00 -7.38
N VAL A 425 1.65 -11.06 -6.78
CA VAL A 425 0.49 -11.80 -7.27
C VAL A 425 -0.73 -11.19 -6.62
N ARG A 426 -1.54 -10.49 -7.42
CA ARG A 426 -2.69 -9.73 -6.96
C ARG A 426 -3.95 -10.59 -6.96
N MET A 427 -4.88 -10.25 -6.07
CA MET A 427 -6.19 -10.88 -5.97
C MET A 427 -6.09 -12.38 -5.76
N VAL A 428 -5.55 -12.76 -4.60
CA VAL A 428 -5.57 -14.13 -4.09
C VAL A 428 -6.47 -14.23 -2.86
N PRO A 429 -7.06 -15.40 -2.56
CA PRO A 429 -7.95 -15.54 -1.41
C PRO A 429 -7.18 -15.48 -0.09
N GLY A 430 -7.72 -14.83 0.94
CA GLY A 430 -7.18 -14.92 2.30
C GLY A 430 -7.33 -16.35 2.87
N THR A 431 -8.48 -16.97 2.60
CA THR A 431 -8.77 -18.38 2.94
C THR A 431 -8.99 -19.19 1.68
N ILE A 432 -8.23 -20.28 1.52
CA ILE A 432 -8.30 -21.17 0.35
C ILE A 432 -9.45 -22.16 0.53
N ARG A 433 -10.33 -22.23 -0.50
CA ARG A 433 -11.42 -23.20 -0.62
C ARG A 433 -11.24 -24.14 -1.80
N GLY A 434 -10.27 -23.87 -2.67
CA GLY A 434 -9.95 -24.67 -3.83
C GLY A 434 -9.05 -23.93 -4.81
N ASP A 435 -8.87 -24.53 -5.98
CA ASP A 435 -8.09 -23.98 -7.09
C ASP A 435 -8.93 -23.92 -8.36
N ALA A 436 -8.99 -22.76 -9.00
CA ALA A 436 -9.78 -22.57 -10.21
C ALA A 436 -9.26 -23.37 -11.42
N ALA A 437 -7.95 -23.64 -11.45
CA ALA A 437 -7.35 -24.50 -12.48
C ALA A 437 -7.45 -26.00 -12.18
N GLY A 438 -7.83 -26.38 -10.95
CA GLY A 438 -7.93 -27.79 -10.53
C GLY A 438 -6.60 -28.54 -10.43
N THR A 439 -5.48 -27.83 -10.40
CA THR A 439 -4.12 -28.42 -10.37
C THR A 439 -3.45 -28.37 -9.01
N ILE A 440 -3.98 -27.57 -8.08
CA ILE A 440 -3.46 -27.40 -6.72
C ILE A 440 -4.50 -27.90 -5.73
N SER A 441 -4.17 -28.96 -4.98
CA SER A 441 -5.07 -29.57 -3.98
C SER A 441 -4.91 -28.97 -2.58
N ALA A 442 -4.20 -27.86 -2.43
CA ALA A 442 -3.93 -27.23 -1.14
C ALA A 442 -5.18 -26.56 -0.55
N THR A 443 -5.35 -26.67 0.76
CA THR A 443 -6.44 -26.05 1.54
C THR A 443 -5.95 -24.94 2.46
N ASP A 444 -4.65 -24.74 2.57
CA ASP A 444 -4.02 -23.69 3.35
C ASP A 444 -2.82 -23.09 2.61
N TRP A 445 -2.36 -21.93 3.08
CA TRP A 445 -1.27 -21.20 2.47
C TRP A 445 0.11 -21.86 2.67
N ALA A 446 0.29 -22.70 3.67
CA ALA A 446 1.56 -23.42 3.86
C ALA A 446 1.79 -24.43 2.73
N GLN A 447 0.71 -25.07 2.26
CA GLN A 447 0.76 -26.01 1.15
C GLN A 447 0.68 -25.33 -0.22
N ALA A 448 -0.06 -24.22 -0.33
CA ALA A 448 -0.30 -23.52 -1.60
C ALA A 448 0.86 -22.61 -2.04
N ALA A 449 1.72 -22.17 -1.12
CA ALA A 449 2.74 -21.15 -1.36
C ALA A 449 3.62 -21.44 -2.58
N GLU A 450 4.28 -22.59 -2.62
CA GLU A 450 5.18 -22.99 -3.70
C GLU A 450 4.41 -23.23 -5.02
N PRO A 451 3.31 -24.02 -5.05
CA PRO A 451 2.59 -24.27 -6.29
C PRO A 451 2.02 -22.99 -6.95
N ILE A 452 1.46 -22.05 -6.19
CA ILE A 452 0.93 -20.82 -6.78
C ILE A 452 2.05 -19.84 -7.18
N ALA A 453 3.17 -19.83 -6.46
CA ALA A 453 4.35 -19.08 -6.86
C ALA A 453 4.92 -19.63 -8.17
N ASP A 454 5.00 -20.94 -8.33
CA ASP A 454 5.45 -21.58 -9.58
C ASP A 454 4.49 -21.29 -10.74
N ARG A 455 3.16 -21.26 -10.49
CA ARG A 455 2.18 -20.82 -11.50
C ARG A 455 2.45 -19.37 -11.94
N ALA A 456 2.67 -18.45 -11.02
CA ALA A 456 2.99 -17.06 -11.33
C ALA A 456 4.33 -16.93 -12.09
N LEU A 457 5.35 -17.65 -11.66
CA LEU A 457 6.67 -17.65 -12.34
C LEU A 457 6.63 -18.33 -13.71
N ASN A 458 5.75 -19.32 -13.92
CA ASN A 458 5.52 -19.89 -15.26
C ASN A 458 4.88 -18.89 -16.21
N ILE A 459 3.94 -18.07 -15.71
CA ILE A 459 3.37 -16.98 -16.50
C ILE A 459 4.46 -15.96 -16.84
N LEU A 460 5.25 -15.51 -15.86
CA LEU A 460 6.38 -14.59 -16.14
C LEU A 460 7.36 -15.17 -17.16
N GLU A 461 7.71 -16.44 -17.04
CA GLU A 461 8.59 -17.15 -17.98
C GLU A 461 8.04 -17.16 -19.41
N SER A 462 6.71 -17.21 -19.59
CA SER A 462 6.10 -17.15 -20.93
C SER A 462 6.21 -15.79 -21.60
N TYR A 463 6.33 -14.71 -20.82
CA TYR A 463 6.55 -13.34 -21.31
C TYR A 463 8.03 -12.96 -21.43
N ALA A 464 8.89 -13.64 -20.68
CA ALA A 464 10.33 -13.38 -20.63
C ALA A 464 11.09 -14.71 -20.42
N PRO A 465 11.26 -15.51 -21.49
CA PRO A 465 11.92 -16.81 -21.42
C PRO A 465 13.34 -16.72 -20.86
N GLY A 466 13.70 -17.68 -20.01
CA GLY A 466 14.99 -17.71 -19.32
C GLY A 466 15.03 -16.92 -18.02
N THR A 467 13.94 -16.25 -17.63
CA THR A 467 13.87 -15.52 -16.35
C THR A 467 14.09 -16.45 -15.16
N LYS A 468 13.51 -17.65 -15.17
CA LYS A 468 13.69 -18.62 -14.08
C LYS A 468 15.14 -19.04 -13.89
N ALA A 469 15.90 -19.18 -14.97
CA ALA A 469 17.32 -19.54 -14.94
C ALA A 469 18.19 -18.43 -14.31
N LYS A 470 17.70 -17.19 -14.28
CA LYS A 470 18.38 -16.05 -13.64
C LYS A 470 18.07 -15.91 -12.16
N ILE A 471 17.18 -16.73 -11.57
CA ILE A 471 16.82 -16.65 -10.14
C ILE A 471 17.96 -17.25 -9.32
N LEU A 472 18.62 -16.43 -8.49
CA LEU A 472 19.66 -16.86 -7.56
C LEU A 472 19.04 -17.35 -6.24
N ALA A 473 17.99 -16.70 -5.77
CA ALA A 473 17.20 -17.10 -4.60
C ALA A 473 15.81 -16.48 -4.64
N ARG A 474 14.84 -17.16 -4.00
CA ARG A 474 13.46 -16.65 -3.87
C ARG A 474 12.98 -16.67 -2.42
N ARG A 475 12.10 -15.75 -2.08
CA ARG A 475 11.34 -15.69 -0.83
C ARG A 475 9.87 -15.45 -1.18
N ILE A 476 9.03 -16.40 -0.82
CA ILE A 476 7.58 -16.28 -0.99
C ILE A 476 6.99 -15.76 0.33
N VAL A 477 6.09 -14.79 0.24
CA VAL A 477 5.34 -14.23 1.37
C VAL A 477 3.87 -14.38 1.06
N THR A 478 3.22 -15.28 1.75
CA THR A 478 1.80 -15.61 1.56
C THR A 478 0.88 -14.58 2.23
N PRO A 479 -0.42 -14.53 1.88
CA PRO A 479 -1.42 -13.75 2.61
C PRO A 479 -1.42 -14.01 4.12
N ALA A 480 -1.30 -15.26 4.53
CA ALA A 480 -1.24 -15.64 5.95
C ALA A 480 0.02 -15.08 6.64
N GLU A 481 1.15 -15.08 5.94
CA GLU A 481 2.39 -14.52 6.47
C GLU A 481 2.35 -12.98 6.52
N LEU A 482 1.76 -12.32 5.51
CA LEU A 482 1.54 -10.87 5.53
C LEU A 482 0.70 -10.45 6.75
N GLU A 483 -0.38 -11.19 7.05
CA GLU A 483 -1.22 -10.95 8.23
C GLU A 483 -0.48 -11.24 9.54
N SER A 484 0.30 -12.32 9.60
CA SER A 484 1.11 -12.68 10.78
C SER A 484 2.19 -11.63 11.08
N ASP A 485 2.84 -11.08 10.04
CA ASP A 485 3.84 -10.02 10.17
C ASP A 485 3.22 -8.68 10.55
N ASN A 486 2.04 -8.39 10.01
CA ASN A 486 1.27 -7.17 10.28
C ASN A 486 -0.24 -7.48 10.36
N PRO A 487 -0.81 -7.64 11.57
CA PRO A 487 -2.22 -7.98 11.76
C PRO A 487 -3.25 -6.99 11.18
N ASN A 488 -2.79 -5.85 10.68
CA ASN A 488 -3.65 -4.92 9.95
C ASN A 488 -3.93 -5.38 8.50
N LEU A 489 -3.12 -6.33 7.97
CA LEU A 489 -3.25 -6.88 6.62
C LEU A 489 -4.12 -8.14 6.64
N VAL A 490 -5.35 -8.01 7.13
CA VAL A 490 -6.28 -9.12 7.33
C VAL A 490 -6.52 -9.88 6.03
N GLY A 491 -6.30 -11.20 6.05
CA GLY A 491 -6.38 -12.05 4.85
C GLY A 491 -5.32 -11.73 3.78
N GLY A 492 -4.27 -11.01 4.14
CA GLY A 492 -3.24 -10.54 3.21
C GLY A 492 -3.65 -9.31 2.39
N ASP A 493 -4.76 -8.65 2.74
CA ASP A 493 -5.17 -7.40 2.09
C ASP A 493 -4.18 -6.26 2.41
N GLN A 494 -3.32 -5.94 1.46
CA GLN A 494 -2.25 -4.95 1.62
C GLN A 494 -2.74 -3.50 1.72
N VAL A 495 -4.01 -3.24 1.42
CA VAL A 495 -4.60 -1.89 1.50
C VAL A 495 -5.51 -1.71 2.72
N CYS A 496 -5.55 -2.71 3.60
CA CYS A 496 -6.25 -2.68 4.88
C CYS A 496 -7.72 -2.25 4.75
N GLY A 497 -8.45 -2.99 3.93
CA GLY A 497 -9.89 -2.87 3.77
C GLY A 497 -10.34 -2.43 2.39
N SER A 498 -11.48 -3.00 1.99
CA SER A 498 -12.14 -2.71 0.73
C SER A 498 -12.42 -1.22 0.56
N HIS A 499 -12.22 -0.71 -0.65
CA HIS A 499 -12.48 0.67 -1.04
C HIS A 499 -13.81 0.82 -1.79
N HIS A 500 -14.66 -0.20 -1.77
CA HIS A 500 -15.98 -0.12 -2.39
C HIS A 500 -16.80 1.03 -1.83
N LEU A 501 -17.69 1.62 -2.64
CA LEU A 501 -18.45 2.82 -2.30
C LEU A 501 -19.22 2.72 -0.98
N SER A 502 -19.69 1.52 -0.63
CA SER A 502 -20.38 1.24 0.64
C SER A 502 -19.48 1.37 1.88
N GLN A 503 -18.16 1.37 1.71
CA GLN A 503 -17.17 1.45 2.80
C GLN A 503 -16.11 2.54 2.56
N HIS A 504 -16.30 3.44 1.61
CA HIS A 504 -15.37 4.51 1.30
C HIS A 504 -15.97 5.88 1.67
N PHE A 505 -15.24 6.97 1.47
CA PHE A 505 -15.67 8.33 1.78
C PHE A 505 -16.19 8.46 3.23
N LEU A 506 -17.44 8.88 3.40
CA LEU A 506 -18.10 9.09 4.71
C LEU A 506 -18.26 7.81 5.55
N PHE A 507 -18.06 6.65 4.94
CA PHE A 507 -18.29 5.33 5.54
C PHE A 507 -16.99 4.62 5.99
N ARG A 508 -15.81 5.24 5.83
CA ARG A 508 -14.54 4.61 6.18
C ARG A 508 -13.94 5.18 7.46
N PRO A 509 -13.82 4.43 8.58
CA PRO A 509 -14.20 3.04 8.79
C PRO A 509 -15.70 2.82 9.00
N ALA A 510 -16.43 3.84 9.47
CA ALA A 510 -17.86 3.82 9.72
C ALA A 510 -18.48 5.20 9.53
N ARG A 511 -19.77 5.25 9.29
CA ARG A 511 -20.53 6.50 9.18
C ARG A 511 -20.38 7.36 10.45
N GLY A 512 -19.97 8.62 10.28
CA GLY A 512 -19.74 9.57 11.39
C GLY A 512 -18.32 9.52 11.95
N HIS A 513 -17.50 8.55 11.57
CA HIS A 513 -16.15 8.32 12.10
C HIS A 513 -15.03 8.42 11.05
N ALA A 514 -15.34 8.89 9.85
CA ALA A 514 -14.38 9.00 8.75
C ALA A 514 -13.21 9.98 9.03
N ASP A 515 -13.33 10.82 10.05
CA ASP A 515 -12.28 11.72 10.53
C ASP A 515 -11.35 11.10 11.59
N GLY A 516 -11.40 9.78 11.77
CA GLY A 516 -10.63 9.05 12.77
C GLY A 516 -11.16 9.11 14.19
N SER A 517 -12.32 9.75 14.46
CA SER A 517 -12.95 9.67 15.78
C SER A 517 -13.49 8.26 16.06
N THR A 518 -13.65 7.92 17.34
CA THR A 518 -14.32 6.70 17.78
C THR A 518 -15.50 7.02 18.69
N ALA A 519 -16.22 5.99 19.15
CA ALA A 519 -17.26 6.14 20.16
C ALA A 519 -16.70 6.57 21.53
N THR A 520 -15.43 6.31 21.80
CA THR A 520 -14.76 6.67 23.06
C THR A 520 -14.07 8.03 22.93
N ARG A 521 -14.31 8.93 23.87
CA ARG A 521 -13.61 10.22 23.90
C ARG A 521 -12.10 10.04 24.03
N ASN A 522 -11.31 10.89 23.36
CA ASN A 522 -9.85 10.86 23.31
C ASN A 522 -9.25 9.60 22.66
N LEU A 523 -10.06 8.68 22.13
CA LEU A 523 -9.59 7.57 21.32
C LEU A 523 -9.82 7.89 19.86
N HIS A 524 -8.78 7.69 19.06
CA HIS A 524 -8.79 7.93 17.63
C HIS A 524 -8.21 6.75 16.87
N LEU A 525 -8.71 6.55 15.64
CA LEU A 525 -8.13 5.63 14.66
C LEU A 525 -7.30 6.39 13.62
N THR A 526 -6.21 5.79 13.18
CA THR A 526 -5.44 6.21 12.01
C THR A 526 -4.98 4.99 11.22
N GLY A 527 -4.51 5.20 10.01
CA GLY A 527 -4.06 4.12 9.15
C GLY A 527 -4.91 3.95 7.91
N ALA A 528 -4.61 2.91 7.13
CA ALA A 528 -5.30 2.65 5.86
C ALA A 528 -6.79 2.29 6.03
N GLY A 529 -7.20 1.82 7.21
CA GLY A 529 -8.61 1.58 7.55
C GLY A 529 -9.46 2.84 7.71
N VAL A 530 -8.85 4.03 7.72
CA VAL A 530 -9.52 5.33 7.89
C VAL A 530 -9.39 6.14 6.59
N TRP A 531 -10.29 7.09 6.34
CA TRP A 531 -10.19 8.02 5.22
C TRP A 531 -8.83 8.76 5.17
N PRO A 532 -8.18 8.90 4.02
CA PRO A 532 -8.64 8.60 2.66
C PRO A 532 -8.44 7.15 2.21
N GLY A 533 -7.96 6.25 3.05
CA GLY A 533 -7.85 4.84 2.74
C GLY A 533 -6.41 4.38 2.55
N GLY A 534 -6.25 3.24 1.86
CA GLY A 534 -4.96 2.60 1.60
C GLY A 534 -4.04 3.39 0.68
N GLY A 535 -2.78 3.01 0.68
CA GLY A 535 -1.69 3.67 -0.02
C GLY A 535 -0.69 4.33 0.92
N THR A 536 0.49 4.67 0.41
CA THR A 536 1.64 5.18 1.19
C THR A 536 1.59 6.70 1.44
N GLY A 537 0.42 7.34 1.32
CA GLY A 537 0.30 8.81 1.26
C GLY A 537 0.33 9.57 2.60
N ALA A 538 0.38 8.91 3.75
CA ALA A 538 0.32 9.51 5.10
C ALA A 538 -0.94 10.36 5.40
N GLY A 539 -1.94 10.34 4.52
CA GLY A 539 -3.10 11.23 4.56
C GLY A 539 -3.95 11.09 5.83
N ALA A 540 -4.29 9.86 6.23
CA ALA A 540 -5.12 9.60 7.41
C ALA A 540 -4.45 10.13 8.70
N GLY A 541 -3.14 9.88 8.85
CA GLY A 541 -2.38 10.35 10.00
C GLY A 541 -2.27 11.87 10.06
N PHE A 542 -1.98 12.50 8.94
CA PHE A 542 -1.82 13.95 8.87
C PHE A 542 -3.15 14.71 9.07
N LEU A 543 -4.24 14.22 8.47
CA LEU A 543 -5.57 14.79 8.68
C LEU A 543 -6.01 14.71 10.15
N LEU A 544 -5.76 13.55 10.80
CA LEU A 544 -6.06 13.40 12.21
C LEU A 544 -5.22 14.36 13.08
N ALA A 545 -3.93 14.43 12.83
CA ALA A 545 -3.03 15.28 13.60
C ALA A 545 -3.40 16.77 13.50
N ARG A 546 -3.74 17.25 12.30
CA ARG A 546 -4.25 18.61 12.08
C ARG A 546 -5.58 18.87 12.80
N LYS A 547 -6.45 17.87 12.87
CA LYS A 547 -7.69 17.95 13.66
C LYS A 547 -7.41 18.13 15.15
N LEU A 548 -6.38 17.45 15.68
CA LEU A 548 -6.07 17.43 17.12
C LEU A 548 -5.25 18.64 17.56
N ALA A 549 -4.29 19.09 16.77
CA ALA A 549 -3.32 20.11 17.17
C ALA A 549 -3.29 21.35 16.25
N GLY A 550 -4.19 21.44 15.28
CA GLY A 550 -4.23 22.54 14.30
C GLY A 550 -3.29 22.34 13.10
N ASN A 551 -3.26 23.37 12.24
CA ASN A 551 -2.45 23.38 11.01
C ASN A 551 -0.99 23.71 11.29
#